data_dc9630aaef7cc0569654c008bcc367a4
#
_entry.id   dc9630aaef7cc0569654c008bcc367a4
#
_cell.length_a   1.000
_cell.length_b   1.000
_cell.length_c   1.000
_cell.angle_alpha   90.00
_cell.angle_beta   90.00
_cell.angle_gamma   90.00
#
_symmetry.space_group_name_H-M   'P 1'
#
loop_
_entity.id
_entity.type
_entity.pdbx_description
1 polymer ?
#
loop_
_entity_poly.entity_id
_entity_poly.type
_entity_poly.pdbx_seq_one_letter_code
_entity_poly.pdbx_strand_id
1 'polypeptide(L)' 'MTYYRVRLPDNSPESQIGCFCLFENARLMADANPGYCVFVDGEKVYPA' A
#
# COMPACT_ATOMS: atom_id res chain seq x y z
N MET A 1 -8.06 -11.90 -8.19
CA MET A 1 -6.90 -11.96 -7.29
C MET A 1 -6.68 -10.61 -6.63
N THR A 2 -6.36 -10.62 -5.34
CA THR A 2 -6.22 -9.38 -4.57
C THR A 2 -4.77 -8.91 -4.57
N TYR A 3 -4.57 -7.63 -4.87
CA TYR A 3 -3.25 -7.01 -4.81
C TYR A 3 -3.25 -5.90 -3.79
N TYR A 4 -2.18 -5.83 -3.01
CA TYR A 4 -1.97 -4.80 -2.00
C TYR A 4 -0.92 -3.84 -2.53
N ARG A 5 -1.34 -2.59 -2.75
CA ARG A 5 -0.47 -1.57 -3.34
C ARG A 5 -0.03 -0.57 -2.29
N VAL A 6 1.27 -0.28 -2.28
CA VAL A 6 1.83 0.67 -1.32
C VAL A 6 2.01 2.00 -2.04
N ARG A 7 1.24 3.01 -1.61
CA ARG A 7 1.18 4.33 -2.24
C ARG A 7 1.09 5.41 -1.19
N LEU A 8 1.32 6.66 -1.60
CA LEU A 8 1.07 7.81 -0.73
C LEU A 8 -0.43 7.96 -0.47
N PRO A 9 -0.82 8.72 0.56
CA PRO A 9 -2.24 8.81 0.96
C PRO A 9 -3.20 9.25 -0.13
N ASP A 10 -2.70 9.96 -1.15
CA ASP A 10 -3.56 10.38 -2.27
C ASP A 10 -3.85 9.24 -3.25
N ASN A 11 -3.27 8.06 -3.00
CA ASN A 11 -3.46 6.88 -3.84
C ASN A 11 -3.06 7.10 -5.30
N SER A 12 -2.10 7.99 -5.55
CA SER A 12 -1.68 8.24 -6.91
C SER A 12 -0.86 7.07 -7.44
N PRO A 13 -1.11 6.64 -8.69
CA PRO A 13 -0.33 5.55 -9.28
C PRO A 13 1.16 5.85 -9.33
N GLU A 14 1.51 7.12 -9.50
CA GLU A 14 2.91 7.54 -9.58
C GLU A 14 3.65 7.33 -8.27
N SER A 15 2.94 7.32 -7.15
CA SER A 15 3.56 7.16 -5.83
C SER A 15 3.79 5.71 -5.46
N GLN A 16 3.30 4.77 -6.28
CA GLN A 16 3.38 3.36 -5.91
C GLN A 16 4.82 2.87 -5.85
N ILE A 17 5.19 2.30 -4.69
CA ILE A 17 6.52 1.75 -4.48
C ILE A 17 6.50 0.23 -4.37
N GLY A 18 5.33 -0.38 -4.33
CA GLY A 18 5.25 -1.82 -4.27
C GLY A 18 3.84 -2.33 -4.51
N CYS A 19 3.75 -3.59 -4.94
CA CYS A 19 2.49 -4.28 -5.15
C CYS A 19 2.70 -5.74 -4.75
N PHE A 20 1.86 -6.22 -3.84
CA PHE A 20 2.06 -7.54 -3.25
C PHE A 20 0.76 -8.34 -3.24
N CYS A 21 0.91 -9.66 -3.25
CA CYS A 21 -0.24 -10.56 -3.09
C CYS A 21 -0.58 -10.79 -1.63
N LEU A 22 0.35 -10.49 -0.71
CA LEU A 22 0.16 -10.70 0.72
C LEU A 22 0.15 -9.36 1.46
N PHE A 23 -0.86 -9.17 2.28
CA PHE A 23 -0.97 -7.94 3.08
C PHE A 23 0.26 -7.71 3.95
N GLU A 24 0.79 -8.78 4.56
CA GLU A 24 1.94 -8.63 5.46
C GLU A 24 3.15 -8.02 4.77
N ASN A 25 3.38 -8.39 3.51
CA ASN A 25 4.50 -7.85 2.77
C ASN A 25 4.29 -6.37 2.46
N ALA A 26 3.08 -5.99 2.09
CA ALA A 26 2.76 -4.59 1.82
C ALA A 26 2.88 -3.76 3.10
N ARG A 27 2.41 -4.30 4.23
CA ARG A 27 2.50 -3.61 5.50
C ARG A 27 3.95 -3.35 5.90
N LEU A 28 4.81 -4.36 5.71
CA LEU A 28 6.23 -4.19 6.04
C LEU A 28 6.84 -3.05 5.23
N MET A 29 6.52 -2.97 3.94
CA MET A 29 7.04 -1.90 3.11
C MET A 29 6.50 -0.54 3.54
N ALA A 30 5.21 -0.46 3.87
CA ALA A 30 4.63 0.79 4.33
C ALA A 30 5.25 1.24 5.65
N ASP A 31 5.51 0.30 6.56
CA ASP A 31 6.16 0.63 7.84
C ASP A 31 7.59 1.12 7.63
N ALA A 32 8.28 0.59 6.64
CA ALA A 32 9.66 0.98 6.36
C ALA A 32 9.74 2.33 5.62
N ASN A 33 8.62 2.83 5.12
CA ASN A 33 8.56 4.08 4.37
C ASN A 33 7.48 4.98 4.96
N PRO A 34 7.83 5.78 5.99
CA PRO A 34 6.84 6.63 6.66
C PRO A 34 6.05 7.50 5.69
N GLY A 35 4.75 7.57 5.90
CA GLY A 35 3.87 8.34 5.04
C GLY A 35 3.16 7.51 3.98
N TYR A 36 3.61 6.27 3.77
CA TYR A 36 2.98 5.41 2.78
C TYR A 36 1.86 4.58 3.38
N CYS A 37 0.90 4.22 2.53
CA CYS A 37 -0.29 3.48 2.94
C CYS A 37 -0.46 2.25 2.05
N VAL A 38 -1.27 1.29 2.50
CA VAL A 38 -1.60 0.12 1.69
C VAL A 38 -3.03 0.28 1.20
N PHE A 39 -3.20 0.07 -0.11
CA PHE A 39 -4.50 0.19 -0.77
C PHE A 39 -4.89 -1.13 -1.41
N VAL A 40 -6.18 -1.46 -1.35
CA VAL A 40 -6.79 -2.60 -2.04
C VAL A 40 -8.02 -2.08 -2.76
N ASP A 41 -8.04 -2.24 -4.09
CA ASP A 41 -9.18 -1.83 -4.92
C ASP A 41 -9.58 -0.37 -4.65
N GLY A 42 -8.60 0.49 -4.51
CA GLY A 42 -8.84 1.92 -4.31
C GLY A 42 -9.15 2.33 -2.89
N GLU A 43 -9.18 1.39 -1.95
CA GLU A 43 -9.45 1.70 -0.55
C GLU A 43 -8.21 1.54 0.31
N LYS A 44 -7.98 2.50 1.20
CA LYS A 44 -6.88 2.40 2.14
C LYS A 44 -7.23 1.37 3.23
N VAL A 45 -6.37 0.36 3.35
CA VAL A 45 -6.57 -0.69 4.37
C VAL A 45 -5.52 -0.62 5.48
N TYR A 46 -4.48 0.17 5.30
CA TYR A 46 -3.43 0.30 6.32
C TYR A 46 -2.70 1.62 6.13
N PRO A 47 -2.39 2.36 7.18
CA PRO A 47 -2.87 2.13 8.56
C PRO A 47 -4.35 2.40 8.67
N ALA A 48 -4.95 1.82 9.68
CA ALA A 48 -6.39 1.90 9.90
C ALA A 48 -6.83 3.31 10.32
#